data_7e81f90e4ca80372478a8e7da447b047
#
_entry.id   7e81f90e4ca80372478a8e7da447b047
#
_cell.length_a   1.000
_cell.length_b   1.000
_cell.length_c   1.000
_cell.angle_alpha   90.00
_cell.angle_beta   90.00
_cell.angle_gamma   90.00
#
_symmetry.space_group_name_H-M   'P 1'
#
loop_
_entity.id
_entity.type
_entity.pdbx_description
1 polymer ?
#
loop_
_entity_poly.entity_id
_entity_poly.type
_entity_poly.pdbx_seq_one_letter_code
_entity_poly.pdbx_strand_id
1 'polypeptide(L)'
;MCIRDSGTDVWLGNAQVLLKEGKATISTAICTRDDIMIYLIQKGIESETAFTIMEKVRKGKGLTEEQETIMREHDVPDWYIWSCKKIKYMFPKAHAAAYVMMAWRVAYCKVFYPLAYYCAYFSIRANAFDYEKMAMGRDKLEYFIDDYKNKKSLGTITNTEEDELKDMRIVQEMYARGYDFIPIDIYKAKARSFQIIDGKIMPSFKVIDKVGEVAGEGIEIAARAGEFLSKDDLRARAKVGQTVIDKLNDLGLLGSMADSNQLSLFDF
;
A
#
# COMPACT_ATOMS: atom_id res chain seq x y z
N MET A 1 -1.87 -3.46 -8.01
CA MET A 1 -0.94 -2.97 -9.06
C MET A 1 -1.61 -3.13 -10.41
N CYS A 2 -1.52 -2.10 -11.26
CA CYS A 2 -2.09 -2.14 -12.62
C CYS A 2 -1.50 -3.23 -13.53
N ILE A 3 -0.44 -3.91 -13.09
CA ILE A 3 0.17 -5.05 -13.76
C ILE A 3 -0.54 -6.37 -13.38
N ARG A 4 -1.43 -6.33 -12.39
CA ARG A 4 -2.26 -7.49 -12.07
C ARG A 4 -3.29 -7.66 -13.15
N ASP A 5 -3.34 -8.87 -13.67
CA ASP A 5 -4.20 -9.39 -14.72
C ASP A 5 -5.69 -9.48 -14.33
N SER A 6 -6.13 -8.65 -13.40
CA SER A 6 -7.52 -8.67 -12.95
C SER A 6 -8.43 -8.16 -14.06
N GLY A 7 -9.11 -9.10 -14.74
CA GLY A 7 -10.07 -8.82 -15.78
C GLY A 7 -9.50 -8.49 -17.16
N THR A 8 -8.19 -8.66 -17.38
CA THR A 8 -7.53 -8.42 -18.69
C THR A 8 -7.34 -9.70 -19.48
N ASP A 9 -7.21 -10.84 -18.82
CA ASP A 9 -6.93 -12.16 -19.40
C ASP A 9 -5.68 -12.19 -20.31
N VAL A 10 -4.68 -11.37 -19.95
CA VAL A 10 -3.38 -11.34 -20.64
C VAL A 10 -2.42 -12.39 -20.06
N TRP A 11 -2.39 -12.52 -18.74
CA TRP A 11 -1.46 -13.43 -18.04
C TRP A 11 -2.14 -14.72 -17.59
N LEU A 12 -3.11 -14.63 -16.67
CA LEU A 12 -3.79 -15.81 -16.12
C LEU A 12 -4.61 -16.53 -17.19
N GLY A 13 -4.36 -17.84 -17.32
CA GLY A 13 -5.05 -18.67 -18.32
C GLY A 13 -4.68 -18.37 -19.79
N ASN A 14 -3.71 -17.49 -20.05
CA ASN A 14 -3.24 -17.08 -21.36
C ASN A 14 -1.70 -17.20 -21.44
N ALA A 15 -0.92 -16.13 -21.37
CA ALA A 15 0.54 -16.17 -21.50
C ALA A 15 1.18 -17.16 -20.51
N GLN A 16 0.68 -17.24 -19.28
CA GLN A 16 1.12 -18.21 -18.29
C GLN A 16 1.02 -19.67 -18.76
N VAL A 17 -0.04 -20.03 -19.46
CA VAL A 17 -0.25 -21.38 -19.99
C VAL A 17 0.74 -21.65 -21.12
N LEU A 18 0.86 -20.70 -22.06
CA LEU A 18 1.76 -20.83 -23.21
C LEU A 18 3.23 -20.98 -22.78
N LEU A 19 3.64 -20.24 -21.75
CA LEU A 19 4.99 -20.37 -21.17
C LEU A 19 5.21 -21.73 -20.51
N LYS A 20 4.24 -22.23 -19.76
CA LYS A 20 4.32 -23.56 -19.11
C LYS A 20 4.36 -24.71 -20.13
N GLU A 21 3.64 -24.55 -21.23
CA GLU A 21 3.62 -25.54 -22.31
C GLU A 21 4.80 -25.41 -23.28
N GLY A 22 5.69 -24.44 -23.07
CA GLY A 22 6.84 -24.19 -23.96
C GLY A 22 6.47 -23.68 -25.35
N LYS A 23 5.21 -23.25 -25.58
CA LYS A 23 4.73 -22.71 -26.87
C LYS A 23 5.19 -21.27 -27.09
N ALA A 24 5.42 -20.53 -26.01
CA ALA A 24 5.94 -19.17 -26.04
C ALA A 24 7.05 -18.97 -25.02
N THR A 25 7.85 -17.93 -25.23
CA THR A 25 8.83 -17.41 -24.25
C THR A 25 8.36 -16.07 -23.72
N ILE A 26 9.01 -15.54 -22.67
CA ILE A 26 8.73 -14.19 -22.16
C ILE A 26 8.87 -13.12 -23.28
N SER A 27 9.79 -13.34 -24.22
CA SER A 27 10.05 -12.42 -25.34
C SER A 27 9.01 -12.52 -26.46
N THR A 28 8.30 -13.65 -26.59
CA THR A 28 7.35 -13.89 -27.68
C THR A 28 5.90 -13.87 -27.24
N ALA A 29 5.62 -14.01 -25.94
CA ALA A 29 4.29 -13.92 -25.39
C ALA A 29 3.71 -12.52 -25.53
N ILE A 30 2.40 -12.43 -25.77
CA ILE A 30 1.68 -11.16 -25.84
C ILE A 30 1.56 -10.58 -24.43
N CYS A 31 2.16 -9.40 -24.20
CA CYS A 31 2.12 -8.70 -22.91
C CYS A 31 1.47 -7.31 -23.01
N THR A 32 1.67 -6.62 -24.14
CA THR A 32 1.15 -5.27 -24.38
C THR A 32 0.51 -5.20 -25.77
N ARG A 33 -0.33 -4.17 -26.00
CA ARG A 33 -0.94 -3.97 -27.31
C ARG A 33 0.10 -3.75 -28.42
N ASP A 34 1.21 -3.09 -28.07
CA ASP A 34 2.29 -2.79 -29.02
C ASP A 34 2.97 -4.08 -29.50
N ASP A 35 3.02 -5.13 -28.67
CA ASP A 35 3.59 -6.42 -29.06
C ASP A 35 2.80 -7.04 -30.21
N ILE A 36 1.47 -6.93 -30.17
CA ILE A 36 0.60 -7.45 -31.26
C ILE A 36 0.91 -6.71 -32.57
N MET A 37 0.88 -5.38 -32.53
CA MET A 37 1.08 -4.58 -33.74
C MET A 37 2.46 -4.83 -34.37
N ILE A 38 3.52 -4.80 -33.54
CA ILE A 38 4.90 -4.99 -34.02
C ILE A 38 5.07 -6.42 -34.58
N TYR A 39 4.57 -7.44 -33.89
CA TYR A 39 4.67 -8.82 -34.34
C TYR A 39 3.98 -9.05 -35.69
N LEU A 40 2.76 -8.53 -35.86
CA LEU A 40 2.03 -8.66 -37.11
C LEU A 40 2.72 -7.94 -38.29
N ILE A 41 3.27 -6.74 -38.04
CA ILE A 41 4.07 -6.02 -39.04
C ILE A 41 5.33 -6.81 -39.43
N GLN A 42 6.03 -7.41 -38.43
CA GLN A 42 7.19 -8.26 -38.71
C GLN A 42 6.86 -9.53 -39.49
N LYS A 43 5.62 -10.00 -39.38
CA LYS A 43 5.09 -11.10 -40.21
C LYS A 43 4.66 -10.67 -41.60
N GLY A 44 4.84 -9.40 -41.96
CA GLY A 44 4.51 -8.86 -43.28
C GLY A 44 3.07 -8.39 -43.47
N ILE A 45 2.29 -8.35 -42.40
CA ILE A 45 0.92 -7.79 -42.45
C ILE A 45 1.02 -6.27 -42.52
N GLU A 46 0.21 -5.68 -43.39
CA GLU A 46 0.17 -4.23 -43.58
C GLU A 46 -0.11 -3.50 -42.26
N SER A 47 0.54 -2.35 -42.05
CA SER A 47 0.52 -1.60 -40.80
C SER A 47 -0.88 -1.17 -40.38
N GLU A 48 -1.76 -0.79 -41.29
CA GLU A 48 -3.13 -0.38 -40.99
C GLU A 48 -3.97 -1.59 -40.54
N THR A 49 -3.81 -2.72 -41.20
CA THR A 49 -4.46 -3.98 -40.84
C THR A 49 -3.95 -4.47 -39.46
N ALA A 50 -2.64 -4.46 -39.24
CA ALA A 50 -2.04 -4.82 -37.96
C ALA A 50 -2.54 -3.93 -36.81
N PHE A 51 -2.65 -2.62 -37.05
CA PHE A 51 -3.22 -1.67 -36.09
C PHE A 51 -4.69 -1.99 -35.79
N THR A 52 -5.49 -2.27 -36.80
CA THR A 52 -6.91 -2.59 -36.65
C THR A 52 -7.12 -3.87 -35.85
N ILE A 53 -6.32 -4.92 -36.12
CA ILE A 53 -6.31 -6.17 -35.33
C ILE A 53 -5.95 -5.86 -33.88
N MET A 54 -4.84 -5.16 -33.64
CA MET A 54 -4.39 -4.78 -32.31
C MET A 54 -5.46 -4.01 -31.54
N GLU A 55 -6.13 -3.03 -32.16
CA GLU A 55 -7.16 -2.22 -31.51
C GLU A 55 -8.42 -3.04 -31.13
N LYS A 56 -8.80 -4.02 -31.95
CA LYS A 56 -9.90 -4.93 -31.60
C LYS A 56 -9.52 -5.82 -30.42
N VAL A 57 -8.36 -6.45 -30.46
CA VAL A 57 -7.85 -7.31 -29.38
C VAL A 57 -7.74 -6.52 -28.08
N ARG A 58 -7.12 -5.35 -28.12
CA ARG A 58 -6.95 -4.48 -26.96
C ARG A 58 -8.27 -4.11 -26.26
N LYS A 59 -9.34 -3.99 -27.03
CA LYS A 59 -10.70 -3.64 -26.53
C LYS A 59 -11.53 -4.88 -26.15
N GLY A 60 -10.95 -6.08 -26.22
CA GLY A 60 -11.64 -7.32 -25.91
C GLY A 60 -12.72 -7.72 -26.91
N LYS A 61 -12.66 -7.18 -28.14
CA LYS A 61 -13.63 -7.50 -29.21
C LYS A 61 -13.29 -8.77 -29.98
N GLY A 62 -12.17 -9.41 -29.65
CA GLY A 62 -11.67 -10.60 -30.34
C GLY A 62 -11.21 -10.33 -31.76
N LEU A 63 -11.16 -11.39 -32.57
CA LEU A 63 -10.77 -11.38 -33.99
C LEU A 63 -11.97 -11.74 -34.85
N THR A 64 -12.03 -11.23 -36.10
CA THR A 64 -12.96 -11.70 -37.13
C THR A 64 -12.33 -12.85 -37.89
N GLU A 65 -13.17 -13.66 -38.57
CA GLU A 65 -12.68 -14.77 -39.40
C GLU A 65 -11.72 -14.30 -40.52
N GLU A 66 -12.02 -13.16 -41.13
CA GLU A 66 -11.15 -12.52 -42.10
C GLU A 66 -9.77 -12.18 -41.51
N GLN A 67 -9.73 -11.58 -40.28
CA GLN A 67 -8.49 -11.27 -39.62
C GLN A 67 -7.70 -12.52 -39.23
N GLU A 68 -8.38 -13.59 -38.80
CA GLU A 68 -7.70 -14.87 -38.51
C GLU A 68 -7.12 -15.47 -39.79
N THR A 69 -7.82 -15.35 -40.94
CA THR A 69 -7.36 -15.84 -42.24
C THR A 69 -6.08 -15.07 -42.65
N ILE A 70 -6.12 -13.74 -42.62
CA ILE A 70 -4.93 -12.90 -42.90
C ILE A 70 -3.75 -13.28 -42.00
N MET A 71 -4.00 -13.49 -40.70
CA MET A 71 -2.93 -13.88 -39.77
C MET A 71 -2.31 -15.24 -40.15
N ARG A 72 -3.13 -16.24 -40.53
CA ARG A 72 -2.64 -17.57 -40.96
C ARG A 72 -1.89 -17.51 -42.29
N GLU A 73 -2.33 -16.70 -43.22
CA GLU A 73 -1.65 -16.48 -44.52
C GLU A 73 -0.27 -15.89 -44.36
N HIS A 74 -0.02 -15.18 -43.21
CA HIS A 74 1.28 -14.62 -42.85
C HIS A 74 2.05 -15.44 -41.81
N ASP A 75 1.80 -16.73 -41.72
CA ASP A 75 2.45 -17.66 -40.78
C ASP A 75 2.41 -17.23 -39.32
N VAL A 76 1.30 -16.62 -38.88
CA VAL A 76 1.05 -16.38 -37.45
C VAL A 76 0.58 -17.68 -36.82
N PRO A 77 1.27 -18.18 -35.75
CA PRO A 77 0.93 -19.45 -35.15
C PRO A 77 -0.46 -19.46 -34.51
N ASP A 78 -1.14 -20.60 -34.53
CA ASP A 78 -2.46 -20.75 -33.91
C ASP A 78 -2.50 -20.43 -32.42
N TRP A 79 -1.41 -20.70 -31.66
CA TRP A 79 -1.35 -20.32 -30.27
C TRP A 79 -1.36 -18.79 -30.07
N TYR A 80 -0.82 -18.02 -31.03
CA TYR A 80 -0.84 -16.56 -30.99
C TYR A 80 -2.25 -16.03 -31.25
N ILE A 81 -2.94 -16.57 -32.25
CA ILE A 81 -4.34 -16.25 -32.57
C ILE A 81 -5.23 -16.59 -31.36
N TRP A 82 -5.03 -17.78 -30.77
CA TRP A 82 -5.72 -18.18 -29.56
C TRP A 82 -5.50 -17.23 -28.39
N SER A 83 -4.27 -16.77 -28.17
CA SER A 83 -3.94 -15.78 -27.17
C SER A 83 -4.67 -14.44 -27.38
N CYS A 84 -4.68 -13.93 -28.60
CA CYS A 84 -5.41 -12.71 -28.98
C CYS A 84 -6.91 -12.81 -28.66
N LYS A 85 -7.53 -13.97 -28.90
CA LYS A 85 -8.98 -14.20 -28.67
C LYS A 85 -9.36 -14.22 -27.17
N LYS A 86 -8.42 -14.51 -26.28
CA LYS A 86 -8.65 -14.53 -24.83
C LYS A 86 -8.57 -13.16 -24.17
N ILE A 87 -7.85 -12.23 -24.77
CA ILE A 87 -7.58 -10.92 -24.20
C ILE A 87 -8.86 -10.10 -24.15
N LYS A 88 -9.17 -9.57 -22.95
CA LYS A 88 -10.31 -8.67 -22.73
C LYS A 88 -9.92 -7.21 -22.73
N TYR A 89 -8.70 -6.90 -22.28
CA TYR A 89 -8.17 -5.54 -22.29
C TYR A 89 -6.65 -5.56 -22.26
N MET A 90 -6.01 -4.61 -22.95
CA MET A 90 -4.56 -4.46 -22.94
C MET A 90 -4.11 -3.02 -22.75
N PHE A 91 -3.03 -2.87 -22.02
CA PHE A 91 -2.33 -1.60 -21.83
C PHE A 91 -1.21 -1.38 -22.87
N PRO A 92 -0.87 -0.12 -23.15
CA PRO A 92 0.31 0.22 -23.96
C PRO A 92 1.61 -0.21 -23.27
N LYS A 93 2.65 -0.51 -24.05
CA LYS A 93 3.99 -0.83 -23.55
C LYS A 93 4.57 0.31 -22.69
N ALA A 94 4.41 1.56 -23.14
CA ALA A 94 4.86 2.75 -22.40
C ALA A 94 4.20 2.84 -21.00
N HIS A 95 2.90 2.53 -20.92
CA HIS A 95 2.20 2.48 -19.63
C HIS A 95 2.78 1.40 -18.72
N ALA A 96 2.96 0.17 -19.23
CA ALA A 96 3.56 -0.92 -18.46
C ALA A 96 4.97 -0.58 -17.99
N ALA A 97 5.82 0.00 -18.88
CA ALA A 97 7.17 0.43 -18.54
C ALA A 97 7.21 1.48 -17.43
N ALA A 98 6.31 2.48 -17.47
CA ALA A 98 6.22 3.52 -16.45
C ALA A 98 5.87 2.92 -15.07
N TYR A 99 4.87 2.03 -15.00
CA TYR A 99 4.48 1.39 -13.75
C TYR A 99 5.53 0.41 -13.21
N VAL A 100 6.18 -0.35 -14.08
CA VAL A 100 7.29 -1.24 -13.67
C VAL A 100 8.45 -0.41 -13.14
N MET A 101 8.79 0.69 -13.77
CA MET A 101 9.87 1.59 -13.31
C MET A 101 9.56 2.18 -11.93
N MET A 102 8.30 2.60 -11.69
CA MET A 102 7.84 3.06 -10.37
C MET A 102 7.93 1.94 -9.32
N ALA A 103 7.47 0.73 -9.65
CA ALA A 103 7.55 -0.41 -8.76
C ALA A 103 8.99 -0.76 -8.38
N TRP A 104 9.92 -0.71 -9.33
CA TRP A 104 11.35 -0.93 -9.08
C TRP A 104 11.96 0.14 -8.16
N ARG A 105 11.62 1.41 -8.37
CA ARG A 105 12.08 2.51 -7.50
C ARG A 105 11.60 2.32 -6.06
N VAL A 106 10.33 1.96 -5.88
CA VAL A 106 9.76 1.67 -4.55
C VAL A 106 10.44 0.45 -3.93
N ALA A 107 10.64 -0.62 -4.70
CA ALA A 107 11.35 -1.81 -4.23
C ALA A 107 12.81 -1.50 -3.84
N TYR A 108 13.51 -0.69 -4.60
CA TYR A 108 14.86 -0.22 -4.27
C TYR A 108 14.88 0.49 -2.90
N CYS A 109 13.96 1.43 -2.68
CA CYS A 109 13.85 2.11 -1.37
C CYS A 109 13.57 1.12 -0.24
N LYS A 110 12.69 0.14 -0.46
CA LYS A 110 12.34 -0.88 0.54
C LYS A 110 13.54 -1.79 0.89
N VAL A 111 14.42 -2.06 -0.06
CA VAL A 111 15.60 -2.92 0.14
C VAL A 111 16.74 -2.16 0.79
N PHE A 112 17.08 -0.98 0.27
CA PHE A 112 18.29 -0.25 0.67
C PHE A 112 18.05 0.82 1.73
N TYR A 113 16.79 1.28 1.88
CA TYR A 113 16.38 2.31 2.87
C TYR A 113 15.10 1.89 3.60
N PRO A 114 15.07 0.69 4.23
CA PRO A 114 13.84 0.10 4.76
C PRO A 114 13.13 0.97 5.80
N LEU A 115 13.86 1.56 6.74
CA LEU A 115 13.27 2.47 7.74
C LEU A 115 12.57 3.67 7.08
N ALA A 116 13.21 4.30 6.10
CA ALA A 116 12.62 5.41 5.36
C ALA A 116 11.38 4.96 4.56
N TYR A 117 11.44 3.75 3.96
CA TYR A 117 10.30 3.16 3.26
C TYR A 117 9.10 2.96 4.19
N TYR A 118 9.29 2.30 5.34
CA TYR A 118 8.21 2.05 6.29
C TYR A 118 7.68 3.35 6.91
N CYS A 119 8.56 4.26 7.28
CA CYS A 119 8.20 5.58 7.80
C CYS A 119 7.31 6.36 6.81
N ALA A 120 7.69 6.40 5.54
CA ALA A 120 6.91 7.03 4.49
C ALA A 120 5.58 6.30 4.20
N TYR A 121 5.60 4.96 4.19
CA TYR A 121 4.40 4.15 3.99
C TYR A 121 3.36 4.42 5.09
N PHE A 122 3.76 4.34 6.36
CA PHE A 122 2.86 4.58 7.49
C PHE A 122 2.40 6.04 7.58
N SER A 123 3.21 6.98 7.13
CA SER A 123 2.81 8.40 7.11
C SER A 123 1.74 8.71 6.05
N ILE A 124 1.81 8.05 4.87
CA ILE A 124 1.08 8.47 3.67
C ILE A 124 0.05 7.45 3.20
N ARG A 125 0.32 6.15 3.35
CA ARG A 125 -0.48 5.08 2.73
C ARG A 125 -1.30 4.26 3.73
N ALA A 126 -0.85 4.15 4.97
CA ALA A 126 -1.51 3.39 6.02
C ALA A 126 -2.63 4.23 6.65
N ASN A 127 -3.79 4.28 5.98
CA ASN A 127 -4.91 5.10 6.42
C ASN A 127 -5.71 4.46 7.57
N ALA A 128 -5.54 3.16 7.80
CA ALA A 128 -6.18 2.41 8.87
C ALA A 128 -5.17 1.99 9.96
N PHE A 129 -4.05 2.70 10.09
CA PHE A 129 -3.06 2.40 11.11
C PHE A 129 -3.62 2.75 12.50
N ASP A 130 -3.65 1.77 13.39
CA ASP A 130 -4.06 1.92 14.79
C ASP A 130 -2.84 1.72 15.71
N TYR A 131 -2.54 2.72 16.54
CA TYR A 131 -1.38 2.72 17.42
C TYR A 131 -1.38 1.54 18.40
N GLU A 132 -2.52 1.28 19.04
CA GLU A 132 -2.62 0.25 20.08
C GLU A 132 -2.48 -1.16 19.51
N LYS A 133 -3.02 -1.38 18.32
CA LYS A 133 -3.00 -2.71 17.68
C LYS A 133 -1.68 -3.00 16.98
N MET A 134 -0.99 -1.96 16.46
CA MET A 134 0.10 -2.14 15.52
C MET A 134 1.47 -1.73 16.07
N ALA A 135 1.54 -0.72 16.97
CA ALA A 135 2.80 -0.16 17.43
C ALA A 135 3.18 -0.57 18.88
N MET A 136 2.32 -1.27 19.58
CA MET A 136 2.53 -1.68 20.98
C MET A 136 3.09 -3.10 21.14
N GLY A 137 3.88 -3.55 20.17
CA GLY A 137 4.59 -4.82 20.22
C GLY A 137 4.03 -5.91 19.30
N ARG A 138 4.91 -6.87 18.99
CA ARG A 138 4.62 -7.96 18.05
C ARG A 138 3.49 -8.87 18.50
N ASP A 139 3.46 -9.25 19.77
CA ASP A 139 2.48 -10.21 20.28
C ASP A 139 1.04 -9.65 20.17
N LYS A 140 0.88 -8.36 20.46
CA LYS A 140 -0.40 -7.67 20.33
C LYS A 140 -0.85 -7.59 18.86
N LEU A 141 0.08 -7.29 17.96
CA LEU A 141 -0.17 -7.28 16.51
C LEU A 141 -0.63 -8.65 16.01
N GLU A 142 0.07 -9.73 16.36
CA GLU A 142 -0.27 -11.09 15.91
C GLU A 142 -1.64 -11.51 16.43
N TYR A 143 -1.99 -11.18 17.67
CA TYR A 143 -3.32 -11.43 18.22
C TYR A 143 -4.42 -10.81 17.34
N PHE A 144 -4.30 -9.55 16.96
CA PHE A 144 -5.30 -8.89 16.11
C PHE A 144 -5.30 -9.42 14.67
N ILE A 145 -4.15 -9.78 14.13
CA ILE A 145 -4.07 -10.41 12.80
C ILE A 145 -4.84 -11.73 12.79
N ASP A 146 -4.70 -12.56 13.82
CA ASP A 146 -5.38 -13.85 13.89
C ASP A 146 -6.87 -13.70 14.16
N ASP A 147 -7.29 -12.75 15.03
CA ASP A 147 -8.70 -12.41 15.21
C ASP A 147 -9.35 -11.99 13.88
N TYR A 148 -8.70 -11.09 13.14
CA TYR A 148 -9.25 -10.61 11.87
C TYR A 148 -9.24 -11.66 10.75
N LYS A 149 -8.28 -12.58 10.74
CA LYS A 149 -8.32 -13.74 9.84
C LYS A 149 -9.51 -14.66 10.16
N ASN A 150 -9.77 -14.89 11.44
CA ASN A 150 -10.91 -15.69 11.89
C ASN A 150 -12.24 -15.03 11.51
N LYS A 151 -12.41 -13.72 11.78
CA LYS A 151 -13.58 -12.95 11.35
C LYS A 151 -13.76 -13.01 9.82
N LYS A 152 -12.67 -12.94 9.06
CA LYS A 152 -12.72 -13.05 7.60
C LYS A 152 -13.17 -14.43 7.13
N SER A 153 -12.74 -15.50 7.79
CA SER A 153 -13.17 -16.88 7.47
C SER A 153 -14.65 -17.11 7.78
N LEU A 154 -15.17 -16.40 8.79
CA LEU A 154 -16.59 -16.45 9.19
C LEU A 154 -17.47 -15.46 8.41
N GLY A 155 -16.90 -14.63 7.56
CA GLY A 155 -17.62 -13.59 6.81
C GLY A 155 -18.16 -12.44 7.67
N THR A 156 -17.61 -12.23 8.87
CA THR A 156 -18.04 -11.21 9.84
C THR A 156 -17.10 -9.99 9.93
N ILE A 157 -16.01 -9.99 9.17
CA ILE A 157 -15.05 -8.89 9.15
C ILE A 157 -15.67 -7.64 8.52
N THR A 158 -15.46 -6.48 9.14
CA THR A 158 -15.89 -5.19 8.59
C THR A 158 -14.88 -4.65 7.56
N ASN A 159 -15.31 -3.69 6.74
CA ASN A 159 -14.41 -3.02 5.77
C ASN A 159 -13.24 -2.32 6.47
N THR A 160 -13.48 -1.70 7.62
CA THR A 160 -12.43 -1.05 8.42
C THR A 160 -11.41 -2.07 8.91
N GLU A 161 -11.86 -3.20 9.46
CA GLU A 161 -10.97 -4.28 9.90
C GLU A 161 -10.19 -4.91 8.72
N GLU A 162 -10.79 -4.97 7.52
CA GLU A 162 -10.06 -5.42 6.33
C GLU A 162 -8.92 -4.46 5.93
N ASP A 163 -9.15 -3.15 6.06
CA ASP A 163 -8.14 -2.15 5.79
C ASP A 163 -7.05 -2.14 6.88
N GLU A 164 -7.43 -2.24 8.15
CA GLU A 164 -6.49 -2.46 9.26
C GLU A 164 -5.62 -3.71 9.04
N LEU A 165 -6.22 -4.84 8.63
CA LEU A 165 -5.49 -6.07 8.35
C LEU A 165 -4.45 -5.92 7.23
N LYS A 166 -4.70 -5.08 6.24
CA LYS A 166 -3.72 -4.77 5.19
C LYS A 166 -2.51 -4.03 5.76
N ASP A 167 -2.76 -3.03 6.62
CA ASP A 167 -1.71 -2.24 7.26
C ASP A 167 -0.94 -3.10 8.30
N MET A 168 -1.64 -3.92 9.09
CA MET A 168 -1.03 -4.88 10.02
C MET A 168 -0.03 -5.82 9.35
N ARG A 169 -0.31 -6.29 8.12
CA ARG A 169 0.63 -7.16 7.39
C ARG A 169 1.93 -6.46 7.01
N ILE A 170 1.88 -5.17 6.75
CA ILE A 170 3.09 -4.38 6.48
C ILE A 170 3.90 -4.17 7.78
N VAL A 171 3.20 -3.96 8.91
CA VAL A 171 3.84 -3.90 10.23
C VAL A 171 4.46 -5.25 10.60
N GLN A 172 3.74 -6.36 10.37
CA GLN A 172 4.25 -7.71 10.59
C GLN A 172 5.53 -7.97 9.79
N GLU A 173 5.55 -7.60 8.52
CA GLU A 173 6.76 -7.67 7.69
C GLU A 173 7.90 -6.82 8.26
N MET A 174 7.60 -5.60 8.70
CA MET A 174 8.58 -4.69 9.31
C MET A 174 9.23 -5.33 10.55
N TYR A 175 8.42 -5.87 11.46
CA TYR A 175 8.92 -6.59 12.65
C TYR A 175 9.73 -7.86 12.27
N ALA A 176 9.27 -8.61 11.27
CA ALA A 176 9.99 -9.81 10.81
C ALA A 176 11.38 -9.47 10.24
N ARG A 177 11.55 -8.27 9.70
CA ARG A 177 12.84 -7.76 9.21
C ARG A 177 13.70 -7.13 10.30
N GLY A 178 13.26 -7.15 11.56
CA GLY A 178 14.04 -6.66 12.72
C GLY A 178 13.91 -5.16 12.96
N TYR A 179 12.98 -4.48 12.32
CA TYR A 179 12.65 -3.07 12.61
C TYR A 179 11.54 -2.98 13.64
N ASP A 180 11.52 -1.88 14.39
CA ASP A 180 10.63 -1.72 15.53
C ASP A 180 10.09 -0.29 15.64
N PHE A 181 9.01 -0.13 16.42
CA PHE A 181 8.52 1.16 16.84
C PHE A 181 9.13 1.56 18.20
N ILE A 182 9.17 2.86 18.44
CA ILE A 182 9.34 3.44 19.78
C ILE A 182 8.04 4.09 20.23
N PRO A 183 7.76 4.16 21.53
CA PRO A 183 6.61 4.89 22.04
C PRO A 183 6.59 6.33 21.55
N ILE A 184 5.40 6.88 21.38
CA ILE A 184 5.23 8.29 21.08
C ILE A 184 5.76 9.13 22.24
N ASP A 185 6.69 10.02 21.93
CA ASP A 185 7.17 11.07 22.85
C ASP A 185 6.42 12.36 22.49
N ILE A 186 5.65 12.89 23.43
CA ILE A 186 4.79 14.06 23.19
C ILE A 186 5.56 15.32 22.79
N TYR A 187 6.86 15.38 23.11
CA TYR A 187 7.73 16.51 22.76
C TYR A 187 8.43 16.35 21.40
N LYS A 188 8.49 15.14 20.85
CA LYS A 188 9.19 14.84 19.60
C LYS A 188 8.26 14.45 18.46
N ALA A 189 7.14 13.83 18.78
CA ALA A 189 6.22 13.30 17.77
C ALA A 189 5.61 14.41 16.90
N LYS A 190 5.35 14.08 15.66
CA LYS A 190 4.66 14.93 14.70
C LYS A 190 3.18 14.64 14.70
N ALA A 191 2.38 15.62 14.31
CA ALA A 191 0.94 15.45 14.16
C ALA A 191 0.58 14.37 13.12
N ARG A 192 1.21 14.44 11.94
CA ARG A 192 0.81 13.66 10.76
C ARG A 192 1.84 12.63 10.29
N SER A 193 3.12 12.87 10.53
CA SER A 193 4.19 12.07 9.93
C SER A 193 4.90 11.22 10.96
N PHE A 194 5.14 9.97 10.64
CA PHE A 194 6.06 9.13 11.37
C PHE A 194 7.48 9.66 11.25
N GLN A 195 8.34 9.32 12.21
CA GLN A 195 9.73 9.79 12.25
C GLN A 195 10.68 8.62 12.50
N ILE A 196 11.91 8.76 12.02
CA ILE A 196 12.99 7.83 12.37
C ILE A 196 13.80 8.45 13.49
N ILE A 197 13.87 7.79 14.63
CA ILE A 197 14.63 8.21 15.81
C ILE A 197 15.43 7.00 16.30
N ASP A 198 16.74 7.16 16.39
CA ASP A 198 17.67 6.14 16.88
C ASP A 198 17.50 4.75 16.22
N GLY A 199 17.28 4.75 14.91
CA GLY A 199 17.12 3.51 14.14
C GLY A 199 15.76 2.81 14.29
N LYS A 200 14.78 3.43 14.94
CA LYS A 200 13.41 2.96 15.11
C LYS A 200 12.41 3.96 14.56
N ILE A 201 11.15 3.56 14.45
CA ILE A 201 10.08 4.40 13.93
C ILE A 201 9.22 4.90 15.08
N MET A 202 9.09 6.23 15.21
CA MET A 202 8.14 6.86 16.12
C MET A 202 6.85 7.16 15.34
N PRO A 203 5.69 6.62 15.77
CA PRO A 203 4.40 6.94 15.18
C PRO A 203 4.01 8.41 15.38
N SER A 204 3.06 8.89 14.59
CA SER A 204 2.50 10.23 14.70
C SER A 204 1.24 10.26 15.58
N PHE A 205 0.83 11.44 16.06
CA PHE A 205 -0.38 11.57 16.87
C PHE A 205 -1.66 11.13 16.14
N LYS A 206 -1.76 11.32 14.82
CA LYS A 206 -2.95 10.99 14.03
C LYS A 206 -3.38 9.52 14.09
N VAL A 207 -2.48 8.62 14.47
CA VAL A 207 -2.75 7.18 14.53
C VAL A 207 -3.21 6.69 15.90
N ILE A 208 -3.35 7.61 16.86
CA ILE A 208 -3.95 7.33 18.16
C ILE A 208 -5.46 7.54 18.03
N ASP A 209 -6.24 6.53 18.40
CA ASP A 209 -7.69 6.65 18.43
C ASP A 209 -8.11 7.86 19.30
N LYS A 210 -9.14 8.58 18.86
CA LYS A 210 -9.66 9.82 19.49
C LYS A 210 -8.71 11.03 19.48
N VAL A 211 -7.46 10.89 18.98
CA VAL A 211 -6.54 12.02 18.78
C VAL A 211 -6.54 12.37 17.29
N GLY A 212 -7.50 13.17 16.86
CA GLY A 212 -7.58 13.62 15.47
C GLY A 212 -6.41 14.53 15.06
N GLU A 213 -6.27 14.80 13.76
CA GLU A 213 -5.17 15.62 13.22
C GLU A 213 -5.06 16.99 13.89
N VAL A 214 -6.17 17.67 14.13
CA VAL A 214 -6.20 19.00 14.76
C VAL A 214 -5.68 18.96 16.19
N ALA A 215 -6.06 17.95 16.97
CA ALA A 215 -5.55 17.75 18.32
C ALA A 215 -4.03 17.46 18.29
N GLY A 216 -3.60 16.57 17.36
CA GLY A 216 -2.18 16.28 17.16
C GLY A 216 -1.36 17.52 16.81
N GLU A 217 -1.85 18.38 15.94
CA GLU A 217 -1.23 19.66 15.58
C GLU A 217 -1.15 20.60 16.78
N GLY A 218 -2.21 20.70 17.57
CA GLY A 218 -2.23 21.48 18.80
C GLY A 218 -1.16 21.02 19.80
N ILE A 219 -1.03 19.71 20.00
CA ILE A 219 0.00 19.12 20.88
C ILE A 219 1.40 19.39 20.33
N GLU A 220 1.65 19.15 19.05
CA GLU A 220 2.95 19.40 18.42
C GLU A 220 3.38 20.87 18.54
N ILE A 221 2.47 21.82 18.31
CA ILE A 221 2.74 23.27 18.42
C ILE A 221 3.02 23.64 19.87
N ALA A 222 2.20 23.19 20.80
CA ALA A 222 2.35 23.50 22.22
C ALA A 222 3.64 22.91 22.82
N ALA A 223 4.00 21.68 22.43
CA ALA A 223 5.24 21.03 22.86
C ALA A 223 6.49 21.76 22.38
N ARG A 224 6.49 22.32 21.17
CA ARG A 224 7.59 23.15 20.67
C ARG A 224 7.80 24.45 21.46
N ALA A 225 6.76 24.94 22.11
CA ALA A 225 6.85 26.17 22.92
C ALA A 225 7.42 25.94 24.32
N GLY A 226 7.70 24.68 24.69
CA GLY A 226 8.30 24.30 25.96
C GLY A 226 7.58 23.18 26.68
N GLU A 227 8.16 22.64 27.74
CA GLU A 227 7.62 21.57 28.52
C GLU A 227 6.27 21.93 29.14
N PHE A 228 5.44 20.90 29.37
CA PHE A 228 4.15 21.04 30.04
C PHE A 228 4.33 20.86 31.54
N LEU A 229 3.72 21.77 32.30
CA LEU A 229 3.77 21.73 33.77
C LEU A 229 2.81 20.68 34.33
N SER A 230 1.69 20.41 33.63
CA SER A 230 0.67 19.46 34.03
C SER A 230 -0.20 19.05 32.84
N LYS A 231 -1.07 18.07 33.06
CA LYS A 231 -2.10 17.64 32.10
C LYS A 231 -3.09 18.79 31.77
N ASP A 232 -3.42 19.63 32.77
CA ASP A 232 -4.23 20.83 32.56
C ASP A 232 -3.52 21.88 31.69
N ASP A 233 -2.21 22.08 31.88
CA ASP A 233 -1.39 22.96 31.04
C ASP A 233 -1.32 22.43 29.59
N LEU A 234 -1.07 21.13 29.43
CA LEU A 234 -1.11 20.50 28.10
C LEU A 234 -2.48 20.71 27.43
N ARG A 235 -3.57 20.46 28.16
CA ARG A 235 -4.95 20.64 27.65
C ARG A 235 -5.19 22.08 27.18
N ALA A 236 -4.82 23.04 28.00
CA ALA A 236 -5.03 24.46 27.71
C ALA A 236 -4.20 24.96 26.54
N ARG A 237 -2.88 24.64 26.53
CA ARG A 237 -1.95 25.10 25.49
C ARG A 237 -2.18 24.43 24.15
N ALA A 238 -2.44 23.13 24.15
CA ALA A 238 -2.73 22.37 22.94
C ALA A 238 -4.18 22.55 22.45
N LYS A 239 -5.07 23.15 23.25
CA LYS A 239 -6.50 23.35 22.98
C LYS A 239 -7.22 22.02 22.66
N VAL A 240 -6.94 21.00 23.45
CA VAL A 240 -7.52 19.65 23.28
C VAL A 240 -8.57 19.39 24.35
N GLY A 241 -9.48 18.47 24.06
CA GLY A 241 -10.51 18.03 25.01
C GLY A 241 -9.95 17.04 26.07
N GLN A 242 -10.71 16.87 27.15
CA GLN A 242 -10.36 15.92 28.23
C GLN A 242 -10.18 14.49 27.69
N THR A 243 -11.01 14.04 26.76
CA THR A 243 -10.92 12.72 26.15
C THR A 243 -9.55 12.44 25.51
N VAL A 244 -8.90 13.47 24.95
CA VAL A 244 -7.55 13.35 24.37
C VAL A 244 -6.52 13.16 25.49
N ILE A 245 -6.63 13.94 26.57
CA ILE A 245 -5.73 13.82 27.74
C ILE A 245 -5.87 12.44 28.37
N ASP A 246 -7.10 11.98 28.60
CA ASP A 246 -7.38 10.66 29.16
C ASP A 246 -6.77 9.55 28.28
N LYS A 247 -6.95 9.65 26.96
CA LYS A 247 -6.38 8.69 26.00
C LYS A 247 -4.86 8.65 26.02
N LEU A 248 -4.21 9.80 26.05
CA LEU A 248 -2.74 9.89 26.14
C LEU A 248 -2.22 9.34 27.47
N ASN A 249 -2.96 9.59 28.56
CA ASN A 249 -2.64 9.07 29.88
C ASN A 249 -2.81 7.53 29.95
N ASP A 250 -3.90 7.00 29.45
CA ASP A 250 -4.18 5.55 29.39
C ASP A 250 -3.11 4.78 28.59
N LEU A 251 -2.56 5.42 27.57
CA LEU A 251 -1.45 4.90 26.77
C LEU A 251 -0.08 5.06 27.46
N GLY A 252 -0.02 5.70 28.64
CA GLY A 252 1.22 5.96 29.37
C GLY A 252 2.12 7.01 28.74
N LEU A 253 1.62 7.79 27.77
CA LEU A 253 2.42 8.76 27.01
C LEU A 253 2.67 10.06 27.78
N LEU A 254 1.96 10.30 28.88
CA LEU A 254 2.15 11.46 29.75
C LEU A 254 3.07 11.17 30.94
N GLY A 255 3.49 9.93 31.15
CA GLY A 255 4.40 9.54 32.22
C GLY A 255 3.87 9.92 33.61
N SER A 256 4.73 10.59 34.38
CA SER A 256 4.41 11.07 35.73
C SER A 256 3.93 12.54 35.77
N MET A 257 3.42 13.06 34.63
CA MET A 257 2.94 14.45 34.58
C MET A 257 1.80 14.68 35.57
N ALA A 258 1.93 15.71 36.42
CA ALA A 258 0.91 16.08 37.38
C ALA A 258 -0.43 16.41 36.72
N ASP A 259 -1.54 16.17 37.39
CA ASP A 259 -2.86 16.45 36.84
C ASP A 259 -3.13 17.96 36.71
N SER A 260 -2.73 18.75 37.72
CA SER A 260 -2.95 20.20 37.80
C SER A 260 -1.70 20.95 38.16
N ASN A 261 -1.65 22.23 37.81
CA ASN A 261 -0.62 23.19 38.27
C ASN A 261 -0.78 23.63 39.74
N GLN A 262 -1.90 23.24 40.39
CA GLN A 262 -2.12 23.58 41.78
C GLN A 262 -1.35 22.61 42.67
N LEU A 263 -0.41 23.12 43.46
CA LEU A 263 0.18 22.36 44.56
C LEU A 263 -0.92 22.02 45.56
N SER A 264 -1.16 20.74 45.80
CA SER A 264 -2.04 20.30 46.85
C SER A 264 -1.41 20.67 48.22
N LEU A 265 -2.18 21.31 49.09
CA LEU A 265 -1.79 21.58 50.48
C LEU A 265 -1.48 20.29 51.29
N PHE A 266 -1.72 19.12 50.69
CA PHE A 266 -1.51 17.80 51.32
C PHE A 266 -0.30 17.04 50.74
N ASP A 267 0.47 17.64 49.82
CA ASP A 267 1.69 17.04 49.25
C ASP A 267 2.97 17.40 50.03
N PHE A 268 2.83 17.78 51.30
CA PHE A 268 3.92 18.03 52.24
C PHE A 268 4.00 17.04 53.38
#